data_5b05fae2eb0b7bbafc9d32ca9af89f92
#
_entry.id   5b05fae2eb0b7bbafc9d32ca9af89f92
#
_cell.length_a   1.000
_cell.length_b   1.000
_cell.length_c   1.000
_cell.angle_alpha   90.00
_cell.angle_beta   90.00
_cell.angle_gamma   90.00
#
_symmetry.space_group_name_H-M   'P 1'
#
loop_
_entity.id
_entity.type
_entity.pdbx_description
1 polymer ?
#
loop_
_entity_poly.entity_id
_entity_poly.type
_entity_poly.pdbx_seq_one_letter_code
_entity_poly.pdbx_strand_id
1 'polypeptide(L)'
;MVVTTLSRKGSRAYSSAVPRVIFFPIFSPLDHLHTHTSFMTAASDTALQKRNLRGRLRSDRDALTAAYRADCAKYALQHLVTWHPWTAATLIGSYLPHESEFDPTLLAQAARARGAAIVCPRVNGKSMSFHHWQAGDEAEATIGGVLQPLPAAPVVDAAAIDLFLTPLLGCGDSGMRLGYGGGFYDRLFALGGGLRLGVGFALQRVSDWESEAHDQRLDGFLSEEGLTLFG
;
A
#
# COMPACT_ATOMS: atom_id res chain seq x y z
N MET A 1 59.59 -30.70 38.07
CA MET A 1 59.45 -31.98 38.80
C MET A 1 58.68 -32.89 37.91
N VAL A 2 59.36 -33.64 37.11
CA VAL A 2 59.48 -35.10 37.15
C VAL A 2 58.26 -35.78 36.63
N VAL A 3 58.30 -36.21 35.36
CA VAL A 3 58.64 -37.56 34.85
C VAL A 3 57.37 -38.48 34.87
N THR A 4 56.96 -39.28 33.92
CA THR A 4 57.72 -40.18 33.01
C THR A 4 56.64 -40.91 32.14
N THR A 5 56.82 -40.99 30.85
CA THR A 5 56.91 -42.15 29.95
C THR A 5 56.10 -43.43 30.19
N LEU A 6 55.58 -43.98 29.13
CA LEU A 6 55.86 -45.26 28.41
C LEU A 6 54.65 -45.68 27.60
N SER A 7 54.66 -45.69 26.28
CA SER A 7 55.10 -46.77 25.36
C SER A 7 54.32 -48.09 25.42
N ARG A 8 53.58 -48.44 24.36
CA ARG A 8 53.80 -49.60 23.49
C ARG A 8 52.64 -49.93 22.57
N LYS A 9 52.95 -49.99 21.26
CA LYS A 9 52.68 -51.08 20.31
C LYS A 9 51.21 -51.55 20.21
N GLY A 10 50.52 -51.41 19.14
CA GLY A 10 50.85 -51.89 17.79
C GLY A 10 49.85 -52.97 17.39
N SER A 11 49.02 -52.75 16.41
CA SER A 11 48.56 -53.76 15.49
C SER A 11 47.90 -53.11 14.26
N ARG A 12 48.42 -53.43 13.09
CA ARG A 12 47.82 -53.14 11.78
C ARG A 12 46.56 -53.94 11.61
N ALA A 13 45.47 -53.31 11.28
CA ALA A 13 44.33 -53.96 10.63
C ALA A 13 44.08 -53.23 9.31
N TYR A 14 44.21 -53.96 8.22
CA TYR A 14 43.78 -53.58 6.89
C TYR A 14 42.25 -53.48 6.88
N SER A 15 41.70 -52.34 6.54
CA SER A 15 40.30 -52.24 6.22
C SER A 15 40.18 -51.71 4.79
N SER A 16 39.63 -52.56 3.95
CA SER A 16 39.30 -52.36 2.57
C SER A 16 38.41 -51.15 2.38
N ALA A 17 38.88 -50.18 1.63
CA ALA A 17 38.07 -49.06 1.18
C ALA A 17 37.11 -49.55 0.07
N VAL A 18 35.82 -49.55 0.38
CA VAL A 18 34.75 -49.69 -0.63
C VAL A 18 34.49 -48.28 -1.20
N PRO A 19 34.54 -48.08 -2.52
CA PRO A 19 34.26 -46.76 -3.09
C PRO A 19 32.76 -46.42 -2.87
N ARG A 20 32.52 -45.32 -2.21
CA ARG A 20 31.18 -44.72 -2.11
C ARG A 20 30.75 -44.23 -3.51
N VAL A 21 29.82 -44.92 -4.11
CA VAL A 21 29.12 -44.43 -5.30
C VAL A 21 28.25 -43.26 -4.87
N ILE A 22 28.64 -42.06 -5.31
CA ILE A 22 27.82 -40.85 -5.15
C ILE A 22 26.69 -40.95 -6.18
N PHE A 23 25.51 -41.24 -5.73
CA PHE A 23 24.30 -41.11 -6.54
C PHE A 23 24.00 -39.61 -6.68
N PHE A 24 24.22 -39.05 -7.85
CA PHE A 24 23.61 -37.77 -8.23
C PHE A 24 22.14 -38.08 -8.60
N PRO A 25 21.17 -37.38 -7.98
CA PRO A 25 19.81 -37.51 -8.47
C PRO A 25 19.74 -36.94 -9.89
N ILE A 26 19.32 -37.76 -10.83
CA ILE A 26 18.99 -37.35 -12.20
C ILE A 26 17.73 -36.51 -12.06
N PHE A 27 17.85 -35.20 -12.14
CA PHE A 27 16.72 -34.28 -12.25
C PHE A 27 15.97 -34.59 -13.55
N SER A 28 14.74 -35.06 -13.43
CA SER A 28 13.82 -35.25 -14.55
C SER A 28 13.42 -33.89 -15.12
N PRO A 29 13.41 -33.70 -16.45
CA PRO A 29 12.93 -32.45 -17.06
C PRO A 29 11.48 -32.07 -16.76
N LEU A 30 10.72 -32.97 -16.14
CA LEU A 30 9.32 -32.75 -15.78
C LEU A 30 9.14 -31.94 -14.47
N ASP A 31 10.16 -31.87 -13.59
CA ASP A 31 10.05 -31.13 -12.33
C ASP A 31 10.04 -29.61 -12.54
N HIS A 32 10.61 -29.11 -13.64
CA HIS A 32 10.57 -27.68 -13.97
C HIS A 32 9.22 -27.19 -14.51
N LEU A 33 8.43 -28.10 -15.10
CA LEU A 33 7.10 -27.74 -15.63
C LEU A 33 6.06 -27.59 -14.51
N HIS A 34 6.18 -28.35 -13.41
CA HIS A 34 5.22 -28.28 -12.28
C HIS A 34 5.39 -27.04 -11.43
N THR A 35 6.63 -26.56 -11.25
CA THR A 35 6.90 -25.33 -10.48
C THR A 35 6.46 -24.08 -11.23
N HIS A 36 6.65 -24.00 -12.54
CA HIS A 36 6.18 -22.86 -13.34
C HIS A 36 4.66 -22.79 -13.45
N THR A 37 3.98 -23.91 -13.55
CA THR A 37 2.51 -23.95 -13.65
C THR A 37 1.86 -23.55 -12.32
N SER A 38 2.45 -23.94 -11.17
CA SER A 38 1.95 -23.58 -9.84
C SER A 38 2.11 -22.09 -9.54
N PHE A 39 3.22 -21.44 -9.98
CA PHE A 39 3.43 -20.00 -9.84
C PHE A 39 2.50 -19.17 -10.72
N MET A 40 2.23 -19.60 -11.94
CA MET A 40 1.31 -18.90 -12.86
C MET A 40 -0.16 -18.99 -12.39
N THR A 41 -0.57 -20.10 -11.79
CA THR A 41 -1.94 -20.25 -11.24
C THR A 41 -2.13 -19.38 -9.99
N ALA A 42 -1.20 -19.36 -9.05
CA ALA A 42 -1.29 -18.54 -7.84
C ALA A 42 -1.37 -17.03 -8.14
N ALA A 43 -0.52 -16.51 -9.02
CA ALA A 43 -0.56 -15.10 -9.42
C ALA A 43 -1.86 -14.74 -10.15
N SER A 44 -2.45 -15.65 -10.92
CA SER A 44 -3.75 -15.44 -11.56
C SER A 44 -4.90 -15.42 -10.55
N ASP A 45 -4.81 -16.24 -9.52
CA ASP A 45 -5.81 -16.33 -8.46
C ASP A 45 -5.81 -15.08 -7.58
N THR A 46 -4.65 -14.57 -7.19
CA THR A 46 -4.51 -13.31 -6.44
C THR A 46 -5.08 -12.12 -7.22
N ALA A 47 -4.75 -12.00 -8.52
CA ALA A 47 -5.28 -10.94 -9.37
C ALA A 47 -6.81 -11.02 -9.52
N LEU A 48 -7.36 -12.24 -9.64
CA LEU A 48 -8.80 -12.47 -9.71
C LEU A 48 -9.47 -12.12 -8.39
N GLN A 49 -8.89 -12.53 -7.26
CA GLN A 49 -9.36 -12.19 -5.92
C GLN A 49 -9.43 -10.68 -5.72
N LYS A 50 -8.32 -9.95 -6.00
CA LYS A 50 -8.28 -8.48 -5.93
C LYS A 50 -9.31 -7.82 -6.85
N ARG A 51 -9.53 -8.35 -8.06
CA ARG A 51 -10.54 -7.82 -9.00
C ARG A 51 -11.96 -7.99 -8.45
N ASN A 52 -12.30 -9.17 -7.92
CA ASN A 52 -13.61 -9.44 -7.34
C ASN A 52 -13.87 -8.57 -6.10
N LEU A 53 -12.85 -8.43 -5.24
CA LEU A 53 -12.91 -7.59 -4.05
C LEU A 53 -13.12 -6.11 -4.43
N ARG A 54 -12.43 -5.59 -5.46
CA ARG A 54 -12.67 -4.22 -5.99
C ARG A 54 -14.10 -4.03 -6.46
N GLY A 55 -14.64 -4.98 -7.21
CA GLY A 55 -16.02 -4.92 -7.71
C GLY A 55 -17.04 -4.86 -6.58
N ARG A 56 -16.89 -5.73 -5.57
CA ARG A 56 -17.77 -5.76 -4.40
C ARG A 56 -17.70 -4.44 -3.62
N LEU A 57 -16.49 -4.02 -3.20
CA LEU A 57 -16.32 -2.82 -2.39
C LEU A 57 -16.76 -1.54 -3.09
N ARG A 58 -16.57 -1.47 -4.42
CA ARG A 58 -17.11 -0.37 -5.23
C ARG A 58 -18.63 -0.36 -5.18
N SER A 59 -19.29 -1.50 -5.41
CA SER A 59 -20.73 -1.62 -5.35
C SER A 59 -21.30 -1.25 -3.98
N ASP A 60 -20.66 -1.73 -2.89
CA ASP A 60 -21.08 -1.42 -1.53
C ASP A 60 -20.95 0.09 -1.24
N ARG A 61 -19.88 0.72 -1.69
CA ARG A 61 -19.64 2.16 -1.56
C ARG A 61 -20.65 2.98 -2.41
N ASP A 62 -20.93 2.54 -3.62
CA ASP A 62 -21.88 3.21 -4.54
C ASP A 62 -23.31 3.20 -3.99
N ALA A 63 -23.65 2.21 -3.15
CA ALA A 63 -24.93 2.12 -2.47
C ALA A 63 -25.11 3.14 -1.32
N LEU A 64 -24.03 3.78 -0.85
CA LEU A 64 -24.11 4.81 0.18
C LEU A 64 -24.79 6.08 -0.36
N THR A 65 -25.73 6.62 0.41
CA THR A 65 -26.38 7.89 0.03
C THR A 65 -25.41 9.06 0.10
N ALA A 66 -25.64 10.10 -0.70
CA ALA A 66 -24.81 11.31 -0.67
C ALA A 66 -24.81 11.98 0.72
N ALA A 67 -25.97 11.97 1.42
CA ALA A 67 -26.08 12.51 2.77
C ALA A 67 -25.19 11.74 3.75
N TYR A 68 -25.24 10.41 3.74
CA TYR A 68 -24.39 9.59 4.58
C TYR A 68 -22.89 9.84 4.31
N ARG A 69 -22.47 9.87 3.02
CA ARG A 69 -21.10 10.16 2.66
C ARG A 69 -20.62 11.53 3.17
N ALA A 70 -21.47 12.55 3.11
CA ALA A 70 -21.16 13.88 3.62
C ALA A 70 -21.02 13.91 5.15
N ASP A 71 -21.85 13.15 5.88
CA ASP A 71 -21.76 13.05 7.33
C ASP A 71 -20.52 12.26 7.76
N CYS A 72 -20.15 11.20 7.03
CA CYS A 72 -18.91 10.47 7.27
C CYS A 72 -17.67 11.38 7.26
N ALA A 73 -17.60 12.36 6.35
CA ALA A 73 -16.48 13.30 6.30
C ALA A 73 -16.40 14.18 7.56
N LYS A 74 -17.55 14.54 8.15
CA LYS A 74 -17.60 15.31 9.41
C LYS A 74 -17.11 14.47 10.61
N TYR A 75 -17.57 13.22 10.70
CA TYR A 75 -17.13 12.33 11.79
C TYR A 75 -15.64 11.98 11.64
N ALA A 76 -15.17 11.67 10.45
CA ALA A 76 -13.76 11.40 10.20
C ALA A 76 -12.87 12.59 10.64
N LEU A 77 -13.26 13.84 10.36
CA LEU A 77 -12.52 15.00 10.80
C LEU A 77 -12.38 15.06 12.33
N GLN A 78 -13.42 14.69 13.10
CA GLN A 78 -13.37 14.70 14.55
C GLN A 78 -12.31 13.78 15.13
N HIS A 79 -12.00 12.67 14.43
CA HIS A 79 -10.95 11.73 14.83
C HIS A 79 -9.53 12.22 14.51
N LEU A 80 -9.38 13.21 13.63
CA LEU A 80 -8.08 13.77 13.25
C LEU A 80 -7.63 14.93 14.12
N VAL A 81 -8.55 15.72 14.68
CA VAL A 81 -8.22 17.04 15.30
C VAL A 81 -7.24 16.95 16.45
N THR A 82 -7.13 15.79 17.10
CA THR A 82 -6.19 15.55 18.22
C THR A 82 -4.99 14.70 17.83
N TRP A 83 -4.93 14.20 16.60
CA TRP A 83 -3.83 13.36 16.17
C TRP A 83 -2.62 14.21 15.76
N HIS A 84 -1.51 14.02 16.49
CA HIS A 84 -0.33 14.89 16.36
C HIS A 84 0.22 14.96 14.90
N PRO A 85 0.38 13.85 14.15
CA PRO A 85 0.86 13.95 12.78
C PRO A 85 -0.04 14.81 11.87
N TRP A 86 -1.35 14.78 12.09
CA TRP A 86 -2.27 15.68 11.39
C TRP A 86 -2.06 17.14 11.78
N THR A 87 -1.96 17.43 13.07
CA THR A 87 -1.83 18.82 13.54
C THR A 87 -0.47 19.43 13.23
N ALA A 88 0.58 18.63 13.13
CA ALA A 88 1.94 19.05 12.82
C ALA A 88 2.22 19.18 11.31
N ALA A 89 1.50 18.44 10.46
CA ALA A 89 1.73 18.46 9.01
C ALA A 89 1.50 19.85 8.42
N THR A 90 2.46 20.35 7.65
CA THR A 90 2.43 21.64 6.96
C THR A 90 2.14 21.50 5.47
N LEU A 91 2.45 20.35 4.90
CA LEU A 91 2.19 20.01 3.51
C LEU A 91 1.47 18.65 3.43
N ILE A 92 0.23 18.66 2.95
CA ILE A 92 -0.63 17.48 2.91
C ILE A 92 -0.96 17.14 1.46
N GLY A 93 -0.61 15.90 1.06
CA GLY A 93 -1.10 15.27 -0.15
C GLY A 93 -2.57 14.87 0.03
N SER A 94 -3.43 15.34 -0.84
CA SER A 94 -4.84 14.98 -0.88
C SER A 94 -5.18 14.46 -2.27
N TYR A 95 -6.47 14.37 -2.60
CA TYR A 95 -6.94 13.98 -3.92
C TYR A 95 -8.26 14.68 -4.23
N LEU A 96 -8.62 14.74 -5.50
CA LEU A 96 -9.94 15.17 -5.95
C LEU A 96 -10.81 13.91 -6.04
N PRO A 97 -11.94 13.85 -5.30
CA PRO A 97 -12.75 12.65 -5.24
C PRO A 97 -13.37 12.32 -6.59
N HIS A 98 -13.43 11.04 -6.90
CA HIS A 98 -14.04 10.52 -8.11
C HIS A 98 -15.26 9.66 -7.76
N GLU A 99 -16.39 9.89 -8.43
CA GLU A 99 -17.64 9.14 -8.21
C GLU A 99 -18.08 9.13 -6.73
N SER A 100 -18.18 7.96 -6.14
CA SER A 100 -18.61 7.74 -4.75
C SER A 100 -17.45 7.69 -3.75
N GLU A 101 -16.22 8.09 -4.11
CA GLU A 101 -15.10 8.13 -3.19
C GLU A 101 -15.42 8.97 -1.94
N PHE A 102 -14.71 8.64 -0.86
CA PHE A 102 -14.73 9.52 0.32
C PHE A 102 -14.21 10.89 -0.11
N ASP A 103 -14.98 11.93 0.17
CA ASP A 103 -14.61 13.30 -0.19
C ASP A 103 -13.70 13.93 0.88
N PRO A 104 -12.40 14.15 0.60
CA PRO A 104 -11.46 14.73 1.54
C PRO A 104 -11.56 16.26 1.64
N THR A 105 -12.49 16.91 0.95
CA THR A 105 -12.58 18.38 0.86
C THR A 105 -12.69 19.03 2.23
N LEU A 106 -13.51 18.47 3.13
CA LEU A 106 -13.67 19.00 4.49
C LEU A 106 -12.37 18.89 5.29
N LEU A 107 -11.64 17.78 5.14
CA LEU A 107 -10.33 17.57 5.77
C LEU A 107 -9.32 18.59 5.21
N ALA A 108 -9.28 18.77 3.89
CA ALA A 108 -8.40 19.74 3.25
C ALA A 108 -8.71 21.19 3.69
N GLN A 109 -9.99 21.55 3.85
CA GLN A 109 -10.39 22.86 4.40
C GLN A 109 -9.91 23.03 5.84
N ALA A 110 -10.09 22.06 6.71
CA ALA A 110 -9.61 22.09 8.08
C ALA A 110 -8.08 22.21 8.17
N ALA A 111 -7.34 21.52 7.28
CA ALA A 111 -5.89 21.64 7.20
C ALA A 111 -5.46 23.05 6.78
N ARG A 112 -6.09 23.64 5.77
CA ARG A 112 -5.82 25.03 5.34
C ARG A 112 -6.13 26.03 6.44
N ALA A 113 -7.22 25.85 7.17
CA ALA A 113 -7.59 26.76 8.27
C ALA A 113 -6.52 26.87 9.36
N ARG A 114 -5.66 25.85 9.51
CA ARG A 114 -4.51 25.88 10.42
C ARG A 114 -3.17 26.20 9.73
N GLY A 115 -3.19 26.59 8.45
CA GLY A 115 -2.00 27.04 7.70
C GLY A 115 -1.30 25.96 6.88
N ALA A 116 -1.81 24.71 6.81
CA ALA A 116 -1.22 23.69 5.96
C ALA A 116 -1.52 23.93 4.47
N ALA A 117 -0.52 23.67 3.61
CA ALA A 117 -0.71 23.62 2.17
C ALA A 117 -1.28 22.27 1.73
N ILE A 118 -2.12 22.29 0.70
CA ILE A 118 -2.70 21.10 0.10
C ILE A 118 -2.14 20.93 -1.31
N VAL A 119 -1.76 19.70 -1.63
CA VAL A 119 -1.34 19.30 -2.98
C VAL A 119 -2.17 18.09 -3.42
N CYS A 120 -2.51 18.04 -4.71
CA CYS A 120 -3.28 16.95 -5.30
C CYS A 120 -2.50 16.27 -6.42
N PRO A 121 -2.74 14.97 -6.66
CA PRO A 121 -2.04 14.23 -7.68
C PRO A 121 -2.51 14.63 -9.07
N ARG A 122 -1.54 14.62 -10.00
CA ARG A 122 -1.74 14.67 -11.44
C ARG A 122 -1.04 13.47 -12.07
N VAL A 123 -1.75 12.77 -12.94
CA VAL A 123 -1.24 11.60 -13.65
C VAL A 123 -0.92 11.97 -15.10
N ASN A 124 0.26 11.59 -15.55
CA ASN A 124 0.68 11.67 -16.94
C ASN A 124 1.31 10.32 -17.35
N GLY A 125 0.61 9.56 -18.16
CA GLY A 125 1.01 8.20 -18.54
C GLY A 125 1.13 7.30 -17.31
N LYS A 126 2.34 6.84 -17.00
CA LYS A 126 2.65 6.00 -15.83
C LYS A 126 3.18 6.79 -14.63
N SER A 127 3.40 8.09 -14.78
CA SER A 127 3.94 8.97 -13.75
C SER A 127 2.83 9.67 -12.99
N MET A 128 3.08 9.96 -11.71
CA MET A 128 2.22 10.77 -10.86
C MET A 128 3.07 11.86 -10.21
N SER A 129 2.62 13.11 -10.30
CA SER A 129 3.22 14.27 -9.64
C SER A 129 2.19 14.93 -8.74
N PHE A 130 2.64 15.69 -7.74
CA PHE A 130 1.76 16.46 -6.87
C PHE A 130 1.88 17.95 -7.20
N HIS A 131 0.74 18.61 -7.21
CA HIS A 131 0.63 20.02 -7.56
C HIS A 131 -0.14 20.75 -6.47
N HIS A 132 0.22 21.99 -6.19
CA HIS A 132 -0.55 22.84 -5.29
C HIS A 132 -2.02 22.90 -5.73
N TRP A 133 -2.89 22.86 -4.75
CA TRP A 133 -4.33 22.86 -4.96
C TRP A 133 -5.05 23.71 -3.93
N GLN A 134 -5.91 24.61 -4.40
CA GLN A 134 -6.79 25.42 -3.56
C GLN A 134 -8.26 25.20 -3.95
N ALA A 135 -9.16 25.55 -3.03
CA ALA A 135 -10.58 25.51 -3.35
C ALA A 135 -10.91 26.56 -4.42
N GLY A 136 -11.54 26.13 -5.51
CA GLY A 136 -11.86 27.00 -6.65
C GLY A 136 -10.82 26.98 -7.77
N ASP A 137 -9.70 26.29 -7.61
CA ASP A 137 -8.77 26.08 -8.72
C ASP A 137 -9.44 25.30 -9.86
N GLU A 138 -9.06 25.61 -11.09
CA GLU A 138 -9.52 24.87 -12.26
C GLU A 138 -8.88 23.47 -12.29
N ALA A 139 -9.69 22.49 -12.64
CA ALA A 139 -9.28 21.09 -12.81
C ALA A 139 -9.56 20.63 -14.23
N GLU A 140 -8.78 19.68 -14.71
CA GLU A 140 -9.08 18.93 -15.93
C GLU A 140 -9.46 17.48 -15.60
N ALA A 141 -10.32 16.89 -16.43
CA ALA A 141 -10.68 15.49 -16.30
C ALA A 141 -9.73 14.60 -17.13
N THR A 142 -9.27 13.50 -16.54
CA THR A 142 -8.60 12.43 -17.29
C THR A 142 -9.60 11.72 -18.21
N ILE A 143 -9.12 10.82 -19.08
CA ILE A 143 -9.98 9.97 -19.93
C ILE A 143 -10.97 9.14 -19.10
N GLY A 144 -10.62 8.79 -17.85
CA GLY A 144 -11.50 8.07 -16.91
C GLY A 144 -12.40 8.99 -16.07
N GLY A 145 -12.45 10.30 -16.35
CA GLY A 145 -13.29 11.26 -15.61
C GLY A 145 -12.72 11.69 -14.26
N VAL A 146 -11.56 11.20 -13.85
CA VAL A 146 -10.89 11.63 -12.60
C VAL A 146 -10.39 13.05 -12.78
N LEU A 147 -10.79 13.94 -11.87
CA LEU A 147 -10.32 15.33 -11.86
C LEU A 147 -8.88 15.40 -11.33
N GLN A 148 -8.10 16.29 -11.89
CA GLN A 148 -6.72 16.55 -11.47
C GLN A 148 -6.36 18.04 -11.69
N PRO A 149 -5.35 18.59 -10.96
CA PRO A 149 -4.85 19.92 -11.16
C PRO A 149 -4.39 20.15 -12.61
N LEU A 150 -4.47 21.40 -13.10
CA LEU A 150 -3.94 21.75 -14.42
C LEU A 150 -2.41 21.53 -14.48
N PRO A 151 -1.84 21.30 -15.68
CA PRO A 151 -0.39 21.13 -15.85
C PRO A 151 0.43 22.34 -15.38
N ALA A 152 -0.17 23.54 -15.43
CA ALA A 152 0.47 24.79 -15.03
C ALA A 152 0.50 25.01 -13.50
N ALA A 153 -0.27 24.24 -12.72
CA ALA A 153 -0.24 24.35 -11.27
C ALA A 153 1.16 24.00 -10.72
N PRO A 154 1.68 24.73 -9.71
CA PRO A 154 3.03 24.52 -9.21
C PRO A 154 3.25 23.09 -8.70
N VAL A 155 4.32 22.45 -9.18
CA VAL A 155 4.71 21.09 -8.80
C VAL A 155 5.41 21.12 -7.46
N VAL A 156 5.17 20.08 -6.66
CA VAL A 156 5.79 19.82 -5.36
C VAL A 156 6.49 18.48 -5.39
N ASP A 157 7.69 18.41 -4.78
CA ASP A 157 8.35 17.13 -4.56
C ASP A 157 7.54 16.29 -3.57
N ALA A 158 7.16 15.08 -3.99
CA ALA A 158 6.40 14.17 -3.15
C ALA A 158 7.14 13.79 -1.85
N ALA A 159 8.47 13.84 -1.84
CA ALA A 159 9.29 13.59 -0.65
C ALA A 159 9.13 14.69 0.43
N ALA A 160 8.65 15.89 0.05
CA ALA A 160 8.39 16.97 0.99
C ALA A 160 7.00 16.90 1.65
N ILE A 161 6.13 16.00 1.21
CA ILE A 161 4.78 15.85 1.75
C ILE A 161 4.86 15.15 3.11
N ASP A 162 4.29 15.78 4.14
CA ASP A 162 4.32 15.27 5.52
C ASP A 162 3.31 14.14 5.73
N LEU A 163 2.12 14.25 5.12
CA LEU A 163 1.00 13.33 5.28
C LEU A 163 0.23 13.18 3.97
N PHE A 164 -0.01 11.96 3.55
CA PHE A 164 -0.87 11.63 2.41
C PHE A 164 -2.25 11.17 2.87
N LEU A 165 -3.30 11.88 2.47
CA LEU A 165 -4.66 11.36 2.45
C LEU A 165 -4.80 10.52 1.18
N THR A 166 -4.93 9.21 1.34
CA THR A 166 -4.81 8.26 0.23
C THR A 166 -6.15 7.64 -0.10
N PRO A 167 -6.66 7.79 -1.34
CA PRO A 167 -7.89 7.14 -1.76
C PRO A 167 -7.71 5.63 -1.88
N LEU A 168 -8.78 4.88 -1.62
CA LEU A 168 -8.77 3.42 -1.69
C LEU A 168 -10.16 2.85 -2.00
N LEU A 169 -10.18 1.61 -2.45
CA LEU A 169 -11.39 0.78 -2.50
C LEU A 169 -11.51 -0.07 -1.24
N GLY A 170 -10.40 -0.52 -0.67
CA GLY A 170 -10.40 -1.31 0.55
C GLY A 170 -9.12 -1.14 1.37
N CYS A 171 -9.24 -1.36 2.67
CA CYS A 171 -8.15 -1.40 3.63
C CYS A 171 -8.22 -2.72 4.40
N GLY A 172 -7.17 -3.53 4.30
CA GLY A 172 -7.02 -4.78 5.06
C GLY A 172 -6.67 -4.52 6.52
N ASP A 173 -6.83 -5.55 7.35
CA ASP A 173 -6.57 -5.48 8.79
C ASP A 173 -5.12 -5.14 9.12
N SER A 174 -4.18 -5.52 8.26
CA SER A 174 -2.75 -5.22 8.40
C SER A 174 -2.32 -3.88 7.77
N GLY A 175 -3.26 -3.06 7.30
CA GLY A 175 -2.97 -1.81 6.61
C GLY A 175 -2.70 -1.97 5.10
N MET A 176 -2.95 -3.14 4.54
CA MET A 176 -2.87 -3.33 3.09
C MET A 176 -3.90 -2.46 2.37
N ARG A 177 -3.48 -1.78 1.30
CA ARG A 177 -4.34 -0.90 0.52
C ARG A 177 -4.77 -1.56 -0.79
N LEU A 178 -6.07 -1.63 -1.02
CA LEU A 178 -6.64 -1.99 -2.32
C LEU A 178 -7.01 -0.72 -3.09
N GLY A 179 -6.19 -0.36 -4.06
CA GLY A 179 -6.49 0.73 -4.99
C GLY A 179 -7.20 0.25 -6.25
N TYR A 180 -7.35 1.14 -7.22
CA TYR A 180 -8.05 0.88 -8.51
C TYR A 180 -7.25 0.02 -9.51
N GLY A 181 -6.00 -0.35 -9.18
CA GLY A 181 -5.17 -1.23 -10.01
C GLY A 181 -4.15 -0.51 -10.89
N GLY A 182 -4.06 0.81 -10.86
CA GLY A 182 -3.05 1.58 -11.61
C GLY A 182 -1.65 1.57 -11.00
N GLY A 183 -1.51 1.15 -9.74
CA GLY A 183 -0.23 1.05 -9.00
C GLY A 183 0.48 2.40 -8.76
N PHE A 184 -0.21 3.54 -8.93
CA PHE A 184 0.41 4.87 -8.79
C PHE A 184 0.92 5.12 -7.38
N TYR A 185 0.09 4.88 -6.37
CA TYR A 185 0.46 5.08 -4.97
C TYR A 185 1.49 4.05 -4.51
N ASP A 186 1.45 2.81 -5.01
CA ASP A 186 2.44 1.79 -4.65
C ASP A 186 3.84 2.18 -5.15
N ARG A 187 3.93 2.69 -6.39
CA ARG A 187 5.18 3.23 -6.93
C ARG A 187 5.65 4.49 -6.19
N LEU A 188 4.74 5.38 -5.82
CA LEU A 188 5.05 6.56 -5.03
C LEU A 188 5.63 6.18 -3.67
N PHE A 189 4.92 5.34 -2.94
CA PHE A 189 5.28 4.96 -1.57
C PHE A 189 6.52 4.06 -1.49
N ALA A 190 6.87 3.35 -2.56
CA ALA A 190 8.14 2.64 -2.67
C ALA A 190 9.37 3.59 -2.65
N LEU A 191 9.19 4.88 -2.98
CA LEU A 191 10.25 5.89 -2.90
C LEU A 191 10.42 6.48 -1.49
N GLY A 192 9.54 6.13 -0.55
CA GLY A 192 9.48 6.74 0.77
C GLY A 192 8.59 7.99 0.80
N GLY A 193 8.69 8.79 1.84
CA GLY A 193 7.92 10.03 2.02
C GLY A 193 7.18 10.06 3.35
N GLY A 194 6.22 10.99 3.47
CA GLY A 194 5.43 11.20 4.67
C GLY A 194 4.47 10.06 5.01
N LEU A 195 3.73 10.23 6.09
CA LEU A 195 2.76 9.25 6.58
C LEU A 195 1.63 9.02 5.57
N ARG A 196 1.20 7.78 5.48
CA ARG A 196 0.23 7.28 4.50
C ARG A 196 -1.08 6.95 5.21
N LEU A 197 -2.00 7.89 5.21
CA LEU A 197 -3.31 7.72 5.83
C LEU A 197 -4.34 7.36 4.74
N GLY A 198 -4.82 6.13 4.73
CA GLY A 198 -5.95 5.73 3.92
C GLY A 198 -7.22 6.42 4.42
N VAL A 199 -8.01 6.95 3.50
CA VAL A 199 -9.27 7.62 3.83
C VAL A 199 -10.40 6.95 3.09
N GLY A 200 -11.43 6.52 3.82
CA GLY A 200 -12.54 5.77 3.28
C GLY A 200 -13.71 5.67 4.26
N PHE A 201 -14.72 4.90 3.89
CA PHE A 201 -15.85 4.57 4.75
C PHE A 201 -15.54 3.29 5.56
N ALA A 202 -16.13 3.13 6.73
CA ALA A 202 -15.88 1.98 7.59
C ALA A 202 -16.12 0.64 6.88
N LEU A 203 -17.13 0.56 6.00
CA LEU A 203 -17.40 -0.62 5.19
C LEU A 203 -16.27 -1.04 4.24
N GLN A 204 -15.29 -0.16 3.99
CA GLN A 204 -14.11 -0.45 3.18
C GLN A 204 -12.99 -1.12 4.01
N ARG A 205 -13.16 -1.24 5.35
CA ARG A 205 -12.31 -2.05 6.21
C ARG A 205 -12.69 -3.51 6.03
N VAL A 206 -11.75 -4.34 5.61
CA VAL A 206 -12.00 -5.77 5.31
C VAL A 206 -10.83 -6.61 5.78
N SER A 207 -11.05 -7.93 5.89
CA SER A 207 -9.97 -8.88 6.15
C SER A 207 -8.88 -8.78 5.08
N ASP A 208 -7.65 -9.09 5.47
CA ASP A 208 -6.51 -9.11 4.56
C ASP A 208 -6.74 -10.09 3.40
N TRP A 209 -6.12 -9.77 2.29
CA TRP A 209 -6.03 -10.61 1.08
C TRP A 209 -4.56 -10.91 0.79
N GLU A 210 -4.32 -11.84 -0.12
CA GLU A 210 -2.95 -12.15 -0.54
C GLU A 210 -2.29 -10.94 -1.21
N SER A 211 -1.19 -10.47 -0.61
CA SER A 211 -0.45 -9.31 -1.09
C SER A 211 0.61 -9.69 -2.11
N GLU A 212 0.93 -8.76 -3.00
CA GLU A 212 2.05 -8.87 -3.93
C GLU A 212 3.26 -8.11 -3.38
N ALA A 213 4.47 -8.48 -3.81
CA ALA A 213 5.71 -7.92 -3.27
C ALA A 213 5.84 -6.38 -3.45
N HIS A 214 5.09 -5.80 -4.38
CA HIS A 214 5.10 -4.37 -4.65
C HIS A 214 4.00 -3.58 -3.92
N ASP A 215 3.04 -4.26 -3.28
CA ASP A 215 1.98 -3.60 -2.52
C ASP A 215 2.57 -2.85 -1.33
N GLN A 216 2.19 -1.60 -1.15
CA GLN A 216 2.66 -0.75 -0.05
C GLN A 216 1.56 -0.61 1.00
N ARG A 217 1.96 -0.71 2.27
CA ARG A 217 1.05 -0.56 3.40
C ARG A 217 0.80 0.90 3.73
N LEU A 218 -0.34 1.15 4.33
CA LEU A 218 -0.70 2.39 4.98
C LEU A 218 -0.14 2.42 6.41
N ASP A 219 0.11 3.61 6.94
CA ASP A 219 0.45 3.83 8.34
C ASP A 219 -0.81 3.97 9.21
N GLY A 220 -1.95 4.27 8.57
CA GLY A 220 -3.24 4.32 9.24
C GLY A 220 -4.42 4.32 8.27
N PHE A 221 -5.61 4.11 8.82
CA PHE A 221 -6.89 4.21 8.11
C PHE A 221 -7.87 5.06 8.90
N LEU A 222 -8.46 6.03 8.22
CA LEU A 222 -9.46 6.95 8.75
C LEU A 222 -10.82 6.68 8.12
N SER A 223 -11.82 6.55 8.95
CA SER A 223 -13.23 6.48 8.56
C SER A 223 -14.10 7.29 9.51
N GLU A 224 -15.41 7.28 9.29
CA GLU A 224 -16.42 7.84 10.20
C GLU A 224 -16.42 7.17 11.59
N GLU A 225 -15.95 5.94 11.70
CA GLU A 225 -15.91 5.20 12.96
C GLU A 225 -14.64 5.45 13.76
N GLY A 226 -13.58 5.99 13.15
CA GLY A 226 -12.34 6.27 13.86
C GLY A 226 -11.08 6.29 13.01
N LEU A 227 -9.97 6.54 13.71
CA LEU A 227 -8.62 6.44 13.20
C LEU A 227 -7.96 5.16 13.73
N THR A 228 -7.61 4.25 12.85
CA THR A 228 -6.80 3.06 13.16
C THR A 228 -5.39 3.28 12.68
N LEU A 229 -4.40 3.05 13.53
CA LEU A 229 -2.97 3.10 13.16
C LEU A 229 -2.45 1.67 13.02
N PHE A 230 -1.58 1.47 12.03
CA PHE A 230 -0.90 0.21 11.78
C PHE A 230 0.55 0.32 12.25
N GLY A 231 1.01 -0.66 13.00
CA GLY A 231 2.37 -0.74 13.54
C GLY A 231 3.32 -1.53 12.65
#